data_1ac84ed9fb7bd35180a8e7de3e49faba
#
_entry.id   1ac84ed9fb7bd35180a8e7de3e49faba
#
_cell.length_a   1.000
_cell.length_b   1.000
_cell.length_c   1.000
_cell.angle_alpha   90.00
_cell.angle_beta   90.00
_cell.angle_gamma   90.00
#
_symmetry.space_group_name_H-M   'P 1'
#
loop_
_entity.id
_entity.type
_entity.pdbx_description
1 polymer ?
#
loop_
_entity_poly.entity_id
_entity_poly.type
_entity_poly.pdbx_seq_one_letter_code
_entity_poly.pdbx_strand_id
1 'polypeptide(L)'
;MDKIQRAAADLAQKYGLNAPAMARYTDLASEMGELGKELLLGSNYGADELKITDDTAKEMGDVLFSLAMLANSLDLDLEECFDKAIGKYQKRFGQTGQIGSQT
;
A
#
# COMPACT_ATOMS: atom_id res chain seq x y z
N MET A 1 -8.45 11.47 9.27
CA MET A 1 -8.14 10.04 9.05
C MET A 1 -9.26 9.43 8.23
N ASP A 2 -8.92 8.75 7.17
CA ASP A 2 -9.93 8.14 6.32
C ASP A 2 -10.50 6.85 6.93
N LYS A 3 -11.52 6.29 6.24
CA LYS A 3 -12.21 5.09 6.69
C LYS A 3 -11.25 3.89 6.85
N ILE A 4 -10.30 3.76 5.94
CA ILE A 4 -9.35 2.63 5.93
C ILE A 4 -8.43 2.69 7.15
N GLN A 5 -7.84 3.85 7.41
CA GLN A 5 -6.97 4.03 8.57
C GLN A 5 -7.72 3.86 9.89
N ARG A 6 -8.97 4.32 9.94
CA ARG A 6 -9.78 4.18 11.13
C ARG A 6 -10.12 2.71 11.40
N ALA A 7 -10.50 1.97 10.36
CA ALA A 7 -10.79 0.54 10.48
C ALA A 7 -9.55 -0.24 10.94
N ALA A 8 -8.38 0.09 10.40
CA ALA A 8 -7.13 -0.54 10.82
C ALA A 8 -6.79 -0.22 12.28
N ALA A 9 -6.98 1.03 12.70
CA ALA A 9 -6.75 1.45 14.07
C ALA A 9 -7.70 0.74 15.05
N ASP A 10 -8.97 0.61 14.68
CA ASP A 10 -9.96 -0.06 15.51
C ASP A 10 -9.62 -1.54 15.70
N LEU A 11 -9.20 -2.21 14.64
CA LEU A 11 -8.78 -3.60 14.72
C LEU A 11 -7.54 -3.76 15.60
N ALA A 12 -6.56 -2.87 15.43
CA ALA A 12 -5.34 -2.90 16.22
C ALA A 12 -5.63 -2.71 17.70
N GLN A 13 -6.53 -1.78 18.04
CA GLN A 13 -6.92 -1.54 19.42
C GLN A 13 -7.63 -2.76 20.00
N LYS A 14 -8.56 -3.34 19.25
CA LYS A 14 -9.35 -4.48 19.70
C LYS A 14 -8.48 -5.69 20.03
N TYR A 15 -7.45 -5.93 19.26
CA TYR A 15 -6.61 -7.13 19.41
C TYR A 15 -5.22 -6.83 19.97
N GLY A 16 -4.99 -5.61 20.46
CA GLY A 16 -3.71 -5.25 21.08
C GLY A 16 -2.52 -5.33 20.14
N LEU A 17 -2.69 -4.95 18.89
CA LEU A 17 -1.63 -5.03 17.88
C LEU A 17 -0.72 -3.81 17.99
N ASN A 18 0.28 -3.90 18.84
CA ASN A 18 1.24 -2.82 19.05
C ASN A 18 2.60 -3.22 18.47
N ALA A 19 3.13 -2.38 17.58
CA ALA A 19 4.45 -2.59 17.01
C ALA A 19 5.03 -1.25 16.58
N PRO A 20 6.37 -1.11 16.62
CA PRO A 20 7.00 0.13 16.15
C PRO A 20 6.91 0.28 14.63
N ALA A 21 7.09 1.51 14.16
CA ALA A 21 6.95 1.83 12.73
C ALA A 21 7.81 0.94 11.83
N MET A 22 9.04 0.63 12.24
CA MET A 22 9.91 -0.23 11.42
C MET A 22 9.37 -1.64 11.26
N ALA A 23 8.71 -2.18 12.29
CA ALA A 23 8.04 -3.48 12.18
C ALA A 23 6.86 -3.39 11.21
N ARG A 24 6.10 -2.30 11.25
CA ARG A 24 5.00 -2.07 10.31
C ARG A 24 5.50 -1.95 8.88
N TYR A 25 6.64 -1.27 8.69
CA TYR A 25 7.26 -1.19 7.36
C TYR A 25 7.67 -2.57 6.85
N THR A 26 8.28 -3.38 7.72
CA THR A 26 8.70 -4.73 7.35
C THR A 26 7.49 -5.60 6.98
N ASP A 27 6.40 -5.48 7.71
CA ASP A 27 5.14 -6.19 7.38
C ASP A 27 4.64 -5.76 6.00
N LEU A 28 4.66 -4.46 5.71
CA LEU A 28 4.24 -3.94 4.40
C LEU A 28 5.09 -4.53 3.28
N ALA A 29 6.41 -4.55 3.45
CA ALA A 29 7.32 -5.12 2.46
C ALA A 29 7.03 -6.61 2.23
N SER A 30 6.75 -7.34 3.32
CA SER A 30 6.39 -8.77 3.24
C SER A 30 5.08 -8.98 2.47
N GLU A 31 4.06 -8.17 2.76
CA GLU A 31 2.77 -8.26 2.06
C GLU A 31 2.90 -7.88 0.59
N MET A 32 3.77 -6.93 0.26
CA MET A 32 4.06 -6.61 -1.15
C MET A 32 4.64 -7.83 -1.87
N GLY A 33 5.51 -8.58 -1.20
CA GLY A 33 6.06 -9.81 -1.74
C GLY A 33 4.99 -10.88 -1.98
N GLU A 34 4.06 -11.03 -1.03
CA GLU A 34 2.96 -11.98 -1.18
C GLU A 34 2.03 -11.61 -2.34
N LEU A 35 1.74 -10.32 -2.51
CA LEU A 35 0.97 -9.84 -3.65
C LEU A 35 1.70 -10.15 -4.95
N GLY A 36 3.00 -9.90 -5.01
CA GLY A 36 3.82 -10.21 -6.18
C GLY A 36 3.78 -11.69 -6.52
N LYS A 37 3.83 -12.54 -5.52
CA LYS A 37 3.75 -13.99 -5.71
C LYS A 37 2.39 -14.40 -6.30
N GLU A 38 1.30 -13.80 -5.82
CA GLU A 38 -0.03 -14.07 -6.39
C GLU A 38 -0.11 -13.68 -7.86
N LEU A 39 0.51 -12.55 -8.23
CA LEU A 39 0.53 -12.11 -9.62
C LEU A 39 1.37 -13.06 -10.50
N LEU A 40 2.49 -13.56 -9.97
CA LEU A 40 3.30 -14.55 -10.68
C LEU A 40 2.51 -15.84 -10.92
N LEU A 41 1.84 -16.33 -9.88
CA LEU A 41 1.03 -17.54 -10.00
C LEU A 41 -0.16 -17.32 -10.93
N GLY A 42 -0.81 -16.18 -10.86
CA GLY A 42 -1.97 -15.85 -11.69
C GLY A 42 -1.66 -15.72 -13.16
N SER A 43 -0.39 -15.48 -13.51
CA SER A 43 0.07 -15.37 -14.89
C SER A 43 0.97 -16.55 -15.31
N ASN A 44 1.03 -17.61 -14.52
CA ASN A 44 1.94 -18.73 -14.75
C ASN A 44 3.36 -18.21 -14.97
N TYR A 45 3.86 -17.42 -14.02
CA TYR A 45 5.20 -16.82 -14.06
C TYR A 45 5.44 -15.94 -15.29
N GLY A 46 4.38 -15.25 -15.73
CA GLY A 46 4.44 -14.34 -16.87
C GLY A 46 4.27 -14.99 -18.23
N ALA A 47 4.07 -16.32 -18.28
CA ALA A 47 3.91 -17.05 -19.54
C ALA A 47 2.51 -16.90 -20.12
N ASP A 48 1.51 -16.66 -19.28
CA ASP A 48 0.11 -16.60 -19.69
C ASP A 48 -0.50 -15.24 -19.31
N GLU A 49 -1.68 -14.98 -19.85
CA GLU A 49 -2.46 -13.81 -19.45
C GLU A 49 -2.79 -13.89 -17.96
N LEU A 50 -2.65 -12.75 -17.27
CA LEU A 50 -2.89 -12.67 -15.82
C LEU A 50 -4.36 -12.92 -15.50
N LYS A 51 -4.60 -13.83 -14.56
CA LYS A 51 -5.93 -14.09 -13.99
C LYS A 51 -5.98 -13.56 -12.57
N ILE A 52 -6.95 -12.71 -12.31
CA ILE A 52 -7.20 -12.14 -10.97
C ILE A 52 -8.16 -13.05 -10.23
N THR A 53 -7.79 -13.45 -9.02
CA THR A 53 -8.60 -14.32 -8.17
C THR A 53 -8.99 -13.60 -6.89
N ASP A 54 -9.81 -14.25 -6.08
CA ASP A 54 -10.16 -13.73 -4.75
C ASP A 54 -8.90 -13.62 -3.87
N ASP A 55 -7.95 -14.52 -4.03
CA ASP A 55 -6.68 -14.46 -3.28
C ASP A 55 -5.87 -13.22 -3.67
N THR A 56 -5.88 -12.83 -4.95
CA THR A 56 -5.25 -11.58 -5.40
C THR A 56 -5.86 -10.38 -4.66
N ALA A 57 -7.18 -10.35 -4.56
CA ALA A 57 -7.90 -9.26 -3.87
C ALA A 57 -7.54 -9.23 -2.38
N LYS A 58 -7.46 -10.40 -1.74
CA LYS A 58 -7.09 -10.47 -0.33
C LYS A 58 -5.67 -9.97 -0.08
N GLU A 59 -4.72 -10.35 -0.94
CA GLU A 59 -3.34 -9.89 -0.82
C GLU A 59 -3.24 -8.37 -1.04
N MET A 60 -4.01 -7.83 -1.97
CA MET A 60 -4.07 -6.38 -2.15
C MET A 60 -4.60 -5.69 -0.88
N GLY A 61 -5.62 -6.28 -0.27
CA GLY A 61 -6.16 -5.79 1.00
C GLY A 61 -5.14 -5.83 2.12
N ASP A 62 -4.33 -6.89 2.19
CA ASP A 62 -3.28 -7.03 3.20
C ASP A 62 -2.22 -5.95 3.04
N VAL A 63 -1.84 -5.62 1.81
CA VAL A 63 -0.93 -4.51 1.53
C VAL A 63 -1.51 -3.20 2.04
N LEU A 64 -2.77 -2.95 1.72
CA LEU A 64 -3.43 -1.71 2.15
C LEU A 64 -3.56 -1.62 3.66
N PHE A 65 -3.90 -2.73 4.31
CA PHE A 65 -3.96 -2.79 5.77
C PHE A 65 -2.59 -2.46 6.39
N SER A 66 -1.53 -3.08 5.89
CA SER A 66 -0.17 -2.85 6.39
C SER A 66 0.28 -1.41 6.18
N LEU A 67 -0.07 -0.82 5.04
CA LEU A 67 0.21 0.60 4.77
C LEU A 67 -0.56 1.51 5.75
N ALA A 68 -1.83 1.21 5.99
CA ALA A 68 -2.64 1.98 6.95
C ALA A 68 -2.05 1.89 8.36
N MET A 69 -1.61 0.69 8.77
CA MET A 69 -0.99 0.51 10.08
C MET A 69 0.31 1.29 10.20
N LEU A 70 1.13 1.30 9.15
CA LEU A 70 2.36 2.10 9.12
C LEU A 70 2.03 3.59 9.24
N ALA A 71 1.10 4.08 8.44
CA ALA A 71 0.69 5.48 8.48
C ALA A 71 0.20 5.88 9.87
N ASN A 72 -0.62 5.03 10.50
CA ASN A 72 -1.10 5.28 11.86
C ASN A 72 0.05 5.36 12.86
N SER A 73 1.05 4.49 12.73
CA SER A 73 2.20 4.50 13.64
C SER A 73 3.10 5.73 13.46
N LEU A 74 3.03 6.36 12.29
CA LEU A 74 3.77 7.59 11.98
C LEU A 74 2.92 8.85 12.18
N ASP A 75 1.68 8.68 12.60
CA ASP A 75 0.72 9.78 12.76
C ASP A 75 0.53 10.57 11.46
N LEU A 76 0.50 9.86 10.34
CA LEU A 76 0.28 10.43 9.02
C LEU A 76 -1.10 10.06 8.51
N ASP A 77 -1.73 11.01 7.82
CA ASP A 77 -3.01 10.81 7.14
C ASP A 77 -2.74 10.42 5.69
N LEU A 78 -3.23 9.25 5.28
CA LEU A 78 -2.97 8.73 3.93
C LEU A 78 -3.55 9.60 2.83
N GLU A 79 -4.71 10.22 3.04
CA GLU A 79 -5.28 11.13 2.04
C GLU A 79 -4.38 12.34 1.83
N GLU A 80 -3.89 12.93 2.93
CA GLU A 80 -2.96 14.05 2.83
C GLU A 80 -1.66 13.65 2.14
N CYS A 81 -1.13 12.46 2.46
CA CYS A 81 0.06 11.94 1.79
C CYS A 81 -0.20 11.77 0.30
N PHE A 82 -1.36 11.23 -0.06
CA PHE A 82 -1.74 11.03 -1.46
C PHE A 82 -1.87 12.36 -2.19
N ASP A 83 -2.51 13.35 -1.57
CA ASP A 83 -2.66 14.68 -2.15
C ASP A 83 -1.31 15.33 -2.43
N LYS A 84 -0.36 15.16 -1.51
CA LYS A 84 1.01 15.64 -1.72
C LYS A 84 1.68 14.97 -2.92
N ALA A 85 1.49 13.65 -3.06
CA ALA A 85 2.02 12.92 -4.21
C ALA A 85 1.39 13.39 -5.52
N ILE A 86 0.07 13.55 -5.54
CA ILE A 86 -0.64 14.04 -6.72
C ILE A 86 -0.15 15.43 -7.11
N GLY A 87 -0.03 16.34 -6.15
CA GLY A 87 0.48 17.68 -6.39
C GLY A 87 1.89 17.68 -6.98
N LYS A 88 2.75 16.80 -6.45
CA LYS A 88 4.10 16.62 -6.96
C LYS A 88 4.10 16.15 -8.43
N TYR A 89 3.29 15.15 -8.75
CA TYR A 89 3.22 14.60 -10.10
C TYR A 89 2.62 15.61 -11.08
N GLN A 90 1.58 16.33 -10.67
CA GLN A 90 1.00 17.40 -11.51
C GLN A 90 2.02 18.48 -11.83
N LYS A 91 2.82 18.87 -10.84
CA LYS A 91 3.86 19.86 -11.03
C LYS A 91 4.93 19.35 -12.01
N ARG A 92 5.39 18.10 -11.82
CA ARG A 92 6.39 17.50 -12.71
C ARG A 92 5.86 17.37 -14.13
N PHE A 93 4.63 16.89 -14.28
CA PHE A 93 4.00 16.76 -15.59
C PHE A 93 3.86 18.11 -16.29
N GLY A 94 3.44 19.15 -15.56
CA GLY A 94 3.30 20.50 -16.09
C GLY A 94 4.61 21.12 -16.53
N GLN A 95 5.72 20.78 -15.86
CA GLN A 95 7.05 21.33 -16.17
C GLN A 95 7.81 20.53 -17.22
N THR A 96 7.69 19.21 -17.20
CA THR A 96 8.54 18.32 -18.00
C THR A 96 7.77 17.43 -18.96
N GLY A 97 6.45 17.33 -18.78
CA GLY A 97 5.62 16.38 -19.53
C GLY A 97 5.78 14.94 -19.05
N GLN A 98 6.43 14.72 -17.91
CA GLN A 98 6.67 13.38 -17.36
C GLN A 98 6.21 13.30 -15.91
N ILE A 99 5.60 12.18 -15.56
CA ILE A 99 5.11 11.94 -14.20
C ILE A 99 6.23 11.43 -13.30
N GLY A 100 7.21 10.74 -13.88
CA GLY A 100 8.25 10.06 -13.13
C GLY A 100 9.21 11.02 -12.42
N SER A 101 10.10 10.42 -11.62
CA SER A 101 11.12 11.16 -10.91
C SER A 101 12.05 11.86 -11.87
N GLN A 102 12.34 13.14 -11.60
CA GLN A 102 13.30 13.94 -12.36
C GLN A 102 14.54 14.16 -11.53
N THR A 103 15.65 13.91 -12.09
CA THR A 103 16.92 14.17 -11.45
C THR A 103 17.70 15.23 -12.20
#